data_54fc362bbd558d696be56bb516f6d135
#
_entry.id   54fc362bbd558d696be56bb516f6d135
#
_cell.length_a   1.000
_cell.length_b   1.000
_cell.length_c   1.000
_cell.angle_alpha   90.00
_cell.angle_beta   90.00
_cell.angle_gamma   90.00
#
_symmetry.space_group_name_H-M   'P 1'
#
loop_
_entity.id
_entity.type
_entity.pdbx_description
1 polymer ?
#
loop_
_entity_poly.entity_id
_entity_poly.type
_entity_poly.pdbx_seq_one_letter_code
_entity_poly.pdbx_strand_id
1 'polypeptide(L)'
;MQEKVYQLKFGSFSRLITASFLSFIILFILAASRHLLLQSNAYDLGIFEQYLWMASRGIFAPGTIHGIHIFADHGAFILLPMSLLYLVWSSPLCLLAMQSFCIAFTAIPLWKYTKKFDASDDQSWLVAVTWWMTPLVFNANLFDFHPEICLLPLIVYTFCQIRDYEHPLIIAGLLLCILLARDGNVLLLIGIAITLFIRRKLKLSFALVLCSYLWILFLSKFLYPFLGRFAVQGAERYSYLGGSLSEFFNNLNSDPINMFAPMQPLDSFIYILMILAPFALLLRKSDPAIMLSTIPLLASNVLSSSYTQKTLIHHYSLPIVLILLIATITKDNLKGFYGKEKRHFHLFVIAIVWISLAKPTYFTSIYQSRAEMIEPFSNVKYLIKNSDRLITSSYLAPHFSGREYIKFPQKSDDTSKLLAIYDTILLNPTKPGWGSSKEIQIELMDEALVNDWNCAKVEKIFDYCKKY
;
A
#
# COMPACT_ATOMS: atom_id res chain seq x y z
N MET A 1 -33.04 -9.87 25.79
CA MET A 1 -32.06 -10.72 25.09
C MET A 1 -30.75 -10.60 25.88
N GLN A 2 -30.34 -11.67 26.58
CA GLN A 2 -29.18 -11.62 27.45
C GLN A 2 -27.92 -11.42 26.60
N GLU A 3 -27.16 -10.35 26.87
CA GLU A 3 -25.79 -10.22 26.39
C GLU A 3 -24.99 -11.44 26.82
N LYS A 4 -24.66 -12.31 25.87
CA LYS A 4 -23.60 -13.28 26.07
C LYS A 4 -22.28 -12.50 26.09
N VAL A 5 -21.89 -12.03 27.28
CA VAL A 5 -20.54 -11.57 27.56
C VAL A 5 -19.61 -12.76 27.29
N TYR A 6 -18.95 -12.75 26.11
CA TYR A 6 -17.92 -13.72 25.82
C TYR A 6 -16.76 -13.49 26.80
N GLN A 7 -16.69 -14.31 27.87
CA GLN A 7 -15.51 -14.38 28.72
C GLN A 7 -14.34 -14.84 27.84
N LEU A 8 -13.60 -13.88 27.30
CA LEU A 8 -12.28 -14.12 26.71
C LEU A 8 -11.44 -14.79 27.80
N LYS A 9 -11.05 -16.04 27.61
CA LYS A 9 -10.07 -16.68 28.50
C LYS A 9 -8.82 -15.80 28.45
N PHE A 10 -8.56 -15.08 29.53
CA PHE A 10 -7.53 -14.05 29.64
C PHE A 10 -6.18 -14.49 29.05
N GLY A 11 -5.80 -15.79 29.22
CA GLY A 11 -4.57 -16.36 28.71
C GLY A 11 -4.46 -16.49 27.17
N SER A 12 -5.57 -16.73 26.44
CA SER A 12 -5.52 -16.86 24.97
C SER A 12 -5.44 -15.52 24.28
N PHE A 13 -6.15 -14.52 24.79
CA PHE A 13 -6.12 -13.17 24.23
C PHE A 13 -4.79 -12.46 24.51
N SER A 14 -4.22 -12.63 25.68
CA SER A 14 -2.88 -12.14 26.01
C SER A 14 -1.82 -12.73 25.06
N ARG A 15 -1.88 -14.05 24.81
CA ARG A 15 -0.99 -14.69 23.83
C ARG A 15 -1.15 -14.14 22.43
N LEU A 16 -2.37 -13.82 21.99
CA LEU A 16 -2.61 -13.18 20.69
C LEU A 16 -1.95 -11.81 20.61
N ILE A 17 -2.10 -10.98 21.64
CA ILE A 17 -1.45 -9.65 21.69
C ILE A 17 0.08 -9.82 21.61
N THR A 18 0.64 -10.73 22.39
CA THR A 18 2.09 -11.00 22.35
C THR A 18 2.55 -11.46 20.96
N ALA A 19 1.82 -12.39 20.33
CA ALA A 19 2.15 -12.85 18.97
C ALA A 19 1.99 -11.74 17.92
N SER A 20 0.96 -10.90 18.05
CA SER A 20 0.80 -9.73 17.17
C SER A 20 1.97 -8.74 17.34
N PHE A 21 2.43 -8.54 18.57
CA PHE A 21 3.57 -7.67 18.84
C PHE A 21 4.88 -8.28 18.30
N LEU A 22 5.11 -9.57 18.45
CA LEU A 22 6.27 -10.26 17.86
C LEU A 22 6.21 -10.19 16.33
N SER A 23 5.05 -10.42 15.72
CA SER A 23 4.85 -10.27 14.27
C SER A 23 5.14 -8.85 13.81
N PHE A 24 4.69 -7.84 14.56
CA PHE A 24 5.03 -6.44 14.30
C PHE A 24 6.55 -6.20 14.32
N ILE A 25 7.25 -6.67 15.35
CA ILE A 25 8.71 -6.49 15.46
C ILE A 25 9.43 -7.14 14.27
N ILE A 26 9.04 -8.37 13.89
CA ILE A 26 9.64 -9.07 12.75
C ILE A 26 9.40 -8.29 11.46
N LEU A 27 8.16 -7.90 11.17
CA LEU A 27 7.79 -7.17 9.96
C LEU A 27 8.47 -5.81 9.90
N PHE A 28 8.54 -5.10 11.03
CA PHE A 28 9.22 -3.81 11.11
C PHE A 28 10.73 -3.92 10.91
N ILE A 29 11.40 -4.89 11.54
CA ILE A 29 12.84 -5.11 11.33
C ILE A 29 13.14 -5.38 9.87
N LEU A 30 12.33 -6.20 9.20
CA LEU A 30 12.52 -6.51 7.78
C LEU A 30 12.32 -5.28 6.88
N ALA A 31 11.26 -4.48 7.12
CA ALA A 31 11.01 -3.25 6.37
C ALA A 31 12.09 -2.18 6.64
N ALA A 32 12.48 -2.00 7.90
CA ALA A 32 13.54 -1.09 8.30
C ALA A 32 14.90 -1.51 7.70
N SER A 33 15.24 -2.80 7.72
CA SER A 33 16.45 -3.32 7.09
C SER A 33 16.48 -3.03 5.59
N ARG A 34 15.33 -3.22 4.89
CA ARG A 34 15.21 -2.88 3.47
C ARG A 34 15.51 -1.39 3.24
N HIS A 35 14.92 -0.51 4.04
CA HIS A 35 15.17 0.93 3.94
C HIS A 35 16.64 1.27 4.22
N LEU A 36 17.21 0.78 5.31
CA LEU A 36 18.60 1.06 5.70
C LEU A 36 19.62 0.52 4.68
N LEU A 37 19.25 -0.52 3.93
CA LEU A 37 20.02 -1.08 2.82
C LEU A 37 19.79 -0.36 1.48
N LEU A 38 19.22 0.86 1.50
CA LEU A 38 19.03 1.72 0.34
C LEU A 38 18.13 1.08 -0.74
N GLN A 39 17.04 0.41 -0.32
CA GLN A 39 16.09 -0.27 -1.22
C GLN A 39 14.75 0.45 -1.35
N SER A 40 14.47 1.47 -0.52
CA SER A 40 13.31 2.35 -0.65
C SER A 40 13.51 3.35 -1.78
N ASN A 41 12.43 3.87 -2.36
CA ASN A 41 12.50 4.79 -3.49
C ASN A 41 11.84 6.15 -3.17
N ALA A 42 12.16 7.14 -4.00
CA ALA A 42 11.55 8.48 -3.94
C ALA A 42 10.03 8.42 -4.06
N TYR A 43 9.52 7.68 -5.04
CA TYR A 43 8.11 7.33 -5.09
C TYR A 43 7.75 6.41 -3.92
N ASP A 44 6.51 6.47 -3.47
CA ASP A 44 5.99 5.82 -2.27
C ASP A 44 6.62 6.40 -0.98
N LEU A 45 7.62 5.79 -0.38
CA LEU A 45 8.13 6.21 0.94
C LEU A 45 8.62 7.68 0.96
N GLY A 46 9.38 8.11 -0.05
CA GLY A 46 9.91 9.48 -0.10
C GLY A 46 8.83 10.56 -0.23
N ILE A 47 7.82 10.32 -1.06
CA ILE A 47 6.67 11.24 -1.26
C ILE A 47 5.88 11.39 0.05
N PHE A 48 5.51 10.27 0.67
CA PHE A 48 4.70 10.30 1.89
C PHE A 48 5.48 10.88 3.06
N GLU A 49 6.77 10.55 3.19
CA GLU A 49 7.63 11.08 4.23
C GLU A 49 7.81 12.59 4.09
N GLN A 50 8.12 13.10 2.88
CA GLN A 50 8.24 14.54 2.64
C GLN A 50 6.97 15.27 3.04
N TYR A 51 5.80 14.78 2.61
CA TYR A 51 4.53 15.42 2.94
C TYR A 51 4.27 15.43 4.45
N LEU A 52 4.46 14.31 5.16
CA LEU A 52 4.22 14.23 6.60
C LEU A 52 5.20 15.10 7.39
N TRP A 53 6.46 15.17 6.96
CA TRP A 53 7.44 16.07 7.53
C TRP A 53 7.03 17.53 7.38
N MET A 54 6.58 17.94 6.18
CA MET A 54 6.10 19.30 5.91
C MET A 54 4.83 19.60 6.70
N ALA A 55 3.83 18.73 6.65
CA ALA A 55 2.54 18.91 7.33
C ALA A 55 2.71 19.00 8.86
N SER A 56 3.64 18.24 9.47
CA SER A 56 3.93 18.32 10.90
C SER A 56 4.54 19.67 11.31
N ARG A 57 5.00 20.46 10.35
CA ARG A 57 5.54 21.82 10.53
C ARG A 57 4.60 22.92 10.05
N GLY A 58 3.35 22.55 9.70
CA GLY A 58 2.35 23.49 9.21
C GLY A 58 2.55 23.92 7.76
N ILE A 59 3.39 23.22 6.98
CA ILE A 59 3.65 23.50 5.57
C ILE A 59 2.73 22.62 4.72
N PHE A 60 1.70 23.22 4.13
CA PHE A 60 0.72 22.55 3.28
C PHE A 60 0.94 22.94 1.82
N ALA A 61 2.06 22.53 1.25
CA ALA A 61 2.47 22.79 -0.12
C ALA A 61 2.68 21.50 -0.92
N PRO A 62 2.74 21.57 -2.26
CA PRO A 62 3.17 20.44 -3.08
C PRO A 62 4.55 19.93 -2.66
N GLY A 63 4.68 18.63 -2.49
CA GLY A 63 5.98 18.00 -2.25
C GLY A 63 6.86 18.06 -3.51
N THR A 64 8.11 18.45 -3.36
CA THR A 64 9.02 18.66 -4.51
C THR A 64 9.50 17.37 -5.16
N ILE A 65 9.45 16.24 -4.44
CA ILE A 65 9.71 14.90 -5.01
C ILE A 65 8.71 14.60 -6.11
N HIS A 66 7.42 14.79 -5.82
CA HIS A 66 6.32 14.46 -6.73
C HIS A 66 5.94 15.63 -7.64
N GLY A 67 6.10 16.85 -7.18
CA GLY A 67 5.76 18.07 -7.92
C GLY A 67 4.27 18.43 -7.85
N ILE A 68 3.44 17.68 -7.15
CA ILE A 68 2.01 17.95 -6.94
C ILE A 68 1.65 17.83 -5.45
N HIS A 69 0.53 18.46 -5.08
CA HIS A 69 0.02 18.32 -3.72
C HIS A 69 -0.45 16.88 -3.48
N ILE A 70 -0.12 16.28 -2.32
CA ILE A 70 -0.44 14.87 -2.03
C ILE A 70 -1.96 14.55 -2.11
N PHE A 71 -2.82 15.52 -1.80
CA PHE A 71 -4.27 15.34 -1.93
C PHE A 71 -4.74 15.34 -3.38
N ALA A 72 -3.95 15.92 -4.30
CA ALA A 72 -4.19 15.81 -5.74
C ALA A 72 -3.69 14.49 -6.31
N ASP A 73 -2.81 13.79 -5.58
CA ASP A 73 -2.33 12.49 -6.01
C ASP A 73 -3.38 11.38 -5.78
N HIS A 74 -3.85 11.24 -4.53
CA HIS A 74 -4.74 10.15 -4.17
C HIS A 74 -5.91 10.55 -3.25
N GLY A 75 -6.15 11.82 -2.96
CA GLY A 75 -7.16 12.22 -1.98
C GLY A 75 -6.90 11.66 -0.58
N ALA A 76 -5.63 11.46 -0.22
CA ALA A 76 -5.20 10.75 0.97
C ALA A 76 -5.24 11.63 2.25
N PHE A 77 -6.43 12.08 2.65
CA PHE A 77 -6.61 12.96 3.81
C PHE A 77 -6.20 12.34 5.14
N ILE A 78 -6.15 11.00 5.24
CA ILE A 78 -5.68 10.30 6.44
C ILE A 78 -4.24 10.67 6.81
N LEU A 79 -3.45 11.16 5.86
CA LEU A 79 -2.10 11.62 6.11
C LEU A 79 -2.04 12.84 7.06
N LEU A 80 -3.11 13.65 7.15
CA LEU A 80 -3.16 14.77 8.09
C LEU A 80 -3.05 14.33 9.54
N PRO A 81 -3.94 13.47 10.08
CA PRO A 81 -3.77 12.98 11.44
C PRO A 81 -2.49 12.15 11.62
N MET A 82 -1.99 11.48 10.57
CA MET A 82 -0.73 10.75 10.62
C MET A 82 0.49 11.67 10.79
N SER A 83 0.42 12.92 10.28
CA SER A 83 1.49 13.90 10.45
C SER A 83 1.77 14.26 11.92
N LEU A 84 0.79 14.08 12.82
CA LEU A 84 0.99 14.28 14.26
C LEU A 84 2.02 13.32 14.86
N LEU A 85 2.18 12.11 14.27
CA LEU A 85 3.21 11.16 14.70
C LEU A 85 4.62 11.69 14.42
N TYR A 86 4.77 12.54 13.40
CA TYR A 86 6.05 13.18 13.05
C TYR A 86 6.48 14.25 14.04
N LEU A 87 5.58 14.72 14.91
CA LEU A 87 5.97 15.58 16.05
C LEU A 87 6.78 14.81 17.09
N VAL A 88 6.57 13.49 17.17
CA VAL A 88 7.25 12.60 18.13
C VAL A 88 8.42 11.86 17.47
N TRP A 89 8.21 11.35 16.27
CA TRP A 89 9.22 10.56 15.56
C TRP A 89 9.27 10.92 14.07
N SER A 90 10.01 11.97 13.75
CA SER A 90 10.20 12.50 12.39
C SER A 90 11.24 11.66 11.63
N SER A 91 10.80 10.53 11.07
CA SER A 91 11.65 9.58 10.36
C SER A 91 10.83 8.71 9.42
N PRO A 92 11.35 8.31 8.23
CA PRO A 92 10.70 7.32 7.37
C PRO A 92 10.41 6.00 8.10
N LEU A 93 11.22 5.64 9.10
CA LEU A 93 11.01 4.45 9.92
C LEU A 93 9.69 4.49 10.71
N CYS A 94 9.19 5.69 11.04
CA CYS A 94 7.87 5.87 11.68
C CYS A 94 6.75 5.32 10.78
N LEU A 95 6.80 5.60 9.48
CA LEU A 95 5.82 5.11 8.51
C LEU A 95 5.88 3.60 8.36
N LEU A 96 7.09 3.05 8.24
CA LEU A 96 7.30 1.61 8.14
C LEU A 96 6.85 0.87 9.41
N ALA A 97 7.09 1.46 10.59
CA ALA A 97 6.61 0.92 11.86
C ALA A 97 5.07 0.92 11.92
N MET A 98 4.44 2.03 11.52
CA MET A 98 2.98 2.13 11.53
C MET A 98 2.32 1.13 10.58
N GLN A 99 2.85 0.99 9.36
CA GLN A 99 2.38 -0.02 8.40
C GLN A 99 2.51 -1.44 8.96
N SER A 100 3.69 -1.80 9.45
CA SER A 100 3.96 -3.12 10.04
C SER A 100 3.08 -3.40 11.26
N PHE A 101 2.83 -2.38 12.10
CA PHE A 101 1.91 -2.46 13.22
C PHE A 101 0.48 -2.78 12.76
N CYS A 102 -0.06 -2.01 11.81
CA CYS A 102 -1.42 -2.22 11.30
C CYS A 102 -1.58 -3.60 10.66
N ILE A 103 -0.59 -4.07 9.89
CA ILE A 103 -0.58 -5.42 9.32
C ILE A 103 -0.62 -6.49 10.43
N ALA A 104 0.30 -6.43 11.39
CA ALA A 104 0.40 -7.42 12.45
C ALA A 104 -0.84 -7.47 13.34
N PHE A 105 -1.35 -6.29 13.72
CA PHE A 105 -2.47 -6.16 14.65
C PHE A 105 -3.84 -6.37 13.98
N THR A 106 -3.92 -6.51 12.65
CA THR A 106 -5.12 -6.96 11.93
C THR A 106 -5.61 -8.33 12.42
N ALA A 107 -4.74 -9.17 12.96
CA ALA A 107 -5.10 -10.43 13.58
C ALA A 107 -6.08 -10.27 14.76
N ILE A 108 -6.03 -9.16 15.50
CA ILE A 108 -6.92 -8.92 16.66
C ILE A 108 -8.39 -8.77 16.25
N PRO A 109 -8.77 -7.86 15.35
CA PRO A 109 -10.16 -7.80 14.89
C PRO A 109 -10.59 -9.06 14.12
N LEU A 110 -9.69 -9.76 13.41
CA LEU A 110 -9.99 -11.08 12.81
C LEU A 110 -10.34 -12.10 13.88
N TRP A 111 -9.58 -12.18 14.95
CA TRP A 111 -9.90 -13.02 16.11
C TRP A 111 -11.29 -12.69 16.69
N LYS A 112 -11.57 -11.43 16.96
CA LYS A 112 -12.88 -10.98 17.43
C LYS A 112 -14.00 -11.37 16.47
N TYR A 113 -13.75 -11.27 15.16
CA TYR A 113 -14.72 -11.67 14.14
C TYR A 113 -15.01 -13.18 14.19
N THR A 114 -13.98 -14.03 14.38
CA THR A 114 -14.20 -15.49 14.50
C THR A 114 -15.07 -15.84 15.73
N LYS A 115 -14.91 -15.11 16.84
CA LYS A 115 -15.70 -15.33 18.05
C LYS A 115 -17.20 -15.11 17.85
N LYS A 116 -17.60 -14.28 16.88
CA LYS A 116 -19.00 -14.10 16.50
C LYS A 116 -19.63 -15.34 15.83
N PHE A 117 -18.83 -16.35 15.51
CA PHE A 117 -19.25 -17.65 14.97
C PHE A 117 -19.10 -18.79 15.96
N ASP A 118 -18.95 -18.50 17.25
CA ASP A 118 -18.72 -19.45 18.35
C ASP A 118 -17.42 -20.28 18.14
N ALA A 119 -16.41 -19.69 17.51
CA ALA A 119 -15.14 -20.37 17.26
C ALA A 119 -14.36 -20.62 18.54
N SER A 120 -13.71 -21.79 18.63
CA SER A 120 -12.73 -22.09 19.67
C SER A 120 -11.49 -21.19 19.52
N ASP A 121 -10.66 -21.12 20.57
CA ASP A 121 -9.41 -20.39 20.52
C ASP A 121 -8.47 -20.91 19.43
N ASP A 122 -8.38 -22.25 19.28
CA ASP A 122 -7.56 -22.88 18.24
C ASP A 122 -8.00 -22.48 16.82
N GLN A 123 -9.31 -22.39 16.58
CA GLN A 123 -9.85 -21.96 15.28
C GLN A 123 -9.56 -20.48 15.03
N SER A 124 -9.68 -19.64 16.04
CA SER A 124 -9.34 -18.23 15.95
C SER A 124 -7.83 -18.01 15.72
N TRP A 125 -7.00 -18.84 16.36
CA TRP A 125 -5.55 -18.88 16.11
C TRP A 125 -5.23 -19.26 14.66
N LEU A 126 -5.94 -20.25 14.12
CA LEU A 126 -5.73 -20.66 12.74
C LEU A 126 -5.98 -19.50 11.77
N VAL A 127 -7.02 -18.69 11.99
CA VAL A 127 -7.32 -17.51 11.17
C VAL A 127 -6.23 -16.44 11.31
N ALA A 128 -5.75 -16.18 12.54
CA ALA A 128 -4.68 -15.22 12.76
C ALA A 128 -3.37 -15.66 12.07
N VAL A 129 -3.00 -16.94 12.19
CA VAL A 129 -1.81 -17.49 11.50
C VAL A 129 -1.98 -17.47 10.00
N THR A 130 -3.18 -17.79 9.47
CA THR A 130 -3.49 -17.69 8.03
C THR A 130 -3.27 -16.28 7.53
N TRP A 131 -3.66 -15.26 8.29
CA TRP A 131 -3.39 -13.86 7.93
C TRP A 131 -1.89 -13.59 7.84
N TRP A 132 -1.15 -13.85 8.89
CA TRP A 132 0.30 -13.59 8.92
C TRP A 132 1.09 -14.40 7.88
N MET A 133 0.62 -15.60 7.54
CA MET A 133 1.19 -16.46 6.51
C MET A 133 0.62 -16.22 5.10
N THR A 134 -0.20 -15.21 4.91
CA THR A 134 -0.61 -14.79 3.55
C THR A 134 0.57 -14.16 2.83
N PRO A 135 1.00 -14.67 1.65
CA PRO A 135 2.23 -14.20 0.98
C PRO A 135 2.26 -12.69 0.75
N LEU A 136 1.12 -12.11 0.37
CA LEU A 136 1.00 -10.69 0.11
C LEU A 136 1.22 -9.83 1.37
N VAL A 137 0.89 -10.33 2.56
CA VAL A 137 1.16 -9.66 3.85
C VAL A 137 2.65 -9.42 4.02
N PHE A 138 3.46 -10.43 3.75
CA PHE A 138 4.92 -10.33 3.78
C PHE A 138 5.45 -9.38 2.69
N ASN A 139 5.04 -9.60 1.43
CA ASN A 139 5.55 -8.85 0.29
C ASN A 139 5.19 -7.37 0.36
N ALA A 140 3.92 -7.03 0.65
CA ALA A 140 3.47 -5.64 0.73
C ALA A 140 4.13 -4.88 1.89
N ASN A 141 4.41 -5.56 3.01
CA ASN A 141 5.15 -4.94 4.12
C ASN A 141 6.57 -4.54 3.72
N LEU A 142 7.20 -5.29 2.81
CA LEU A 142 8.56 -5.02 2.34
C LEU A 142 8.60 -4.03 1.16
N PHE A 143 7.45 -3.65 0.60
CA PHE A 143 7.42 -2.82 -0.62
C PHE A 143 7.49 -1.33 -0.33
N ASP A 144 7.64 -0.73 0.67
CA ASP A 144 7.54 0.67 1.08
C ASP A 144 6.18 1.01 1.71
N PHE A 145 6.03 2.25 2.14
CA PHE A 145 4.85 2.68 2.87
C PHE A 145 3.68 3.05 1.95
N HIS A 146 2.47 2.61 2.35
CA HIS A 146 1.21 2.98 1.69
C HIS A 146 0.12 3.23 2.74
N PRO A 147 -0.53 4.41 2.77
CA PRO A 147 -1.47 4.79 3.81
C PRO A 147 -2.69 3.87 3.90
N GLU A 148 -3.16 3.30 2.78
CA GLU A 148 -4.27 2.36 2.75
C GLU A 148 -4.01 1.04 3.49
N ILE A 149 -2.75 0.64 3.66
CA ILE A 149 -2.40 -0.55 4.46
C ILE A 149 -2.76 -0.34 5.93
N CYS A 150 -2.68 0.90 6.41
CA CYS A 150 -3.05 1.22 7.77
C CYS A 150 -4.54 1.04 8.08
N LEU A 151 -5.37 0.87 7.04
CA LEU A 151 -6.81 0.63 7.18
C LEU A 151 -7.19 -0.83 7.42
N LEU A 152 -6.29 -1.79 7.25
CA LEU A 152 -6.61 -3.22 7.32
C LEU A 152 -7.37 -3.61 8.60
N PRO A 153 -6.96 -3.17 9.80
CA PRO A 153 -7.73 -3.45 11.01
C PRO A 153 -9.15 -2.86 10.98
N LEU A 154 -9.31 -1.64 10.39
CA LEU A 154 -10.59 -0.96 10.27
C LEU A 154 -11.52 -1.66 9.29
N ILE A 155 -10.99 -2.21 8.20
CA ILE A 155 -11.76 -3.03 7.24
C ILE A 155 -12.39 -4.23 7.96
N VAL A 156 -11.59 -4.99 8.73
CA VAL A 156 -12.14 -6.14 9.49
C VAL A 156 -13.19 -5.66 10.49
N TYR A 157 -12.90 -4.58 11.20
CA TYR A 157 -13.85 -4.03 12.19
C TYR A 157 -15.14 -3.56 11.54
N THR A 158 -15.08 -3.01 10.32
CA THR A 158 -16.26 -2.64 9.52
C THR A 158 -17.13 -3.86 9.25
N PHE A 159 -16.56 -5.00 8.82
CA PHE A 159 -17.33 -6.23 8.62
C PHE A 159 -17.88 -6.79 9.94
N CYS A 160 -17.17 -6.62 11.07
CA CYS A 160 -17.71 -6.93 12.39
C CYS A 160 -18.98 -6.16 12.70
N GLN A 161 -18.97 -4.86 12.47
CA GLN A 161 -20.11 -3.98 12.77
C GLN A 161 -21.29 -4.17 11.79
N ILE A 162 -21.00 -4.34 10.51
CA ILE A 162 -22.02 -4.61 9.47
C ILE A 162 -22.76 -5.91 9.74
N ARG A 163 -22.08 -6.93 10.25
CA ARG A 163 -22.70 -8.20 10.58
C ARG A 163 -23.79 -8.07 11.61
N ASP A 164 -23.51 -7.35 12.72
CA ASP A 164 -24.44 -7.24 13.84
C ASP A 164 -25.36 -6.03 13.69
N TYR A 165 -24.96 -5.03 12.89
CA TYR A 165 -25.69 -3.80 12.60
C TYR A 165 -26.12 -3.03 13.89
N GLU A 166 -25.26 -3.02 14.89
CA GLU A 166 -25.62 -2.47 16.21
C GLU A 166 -25.39 -0.96 16.33
N HIS A 167 -24.39 -0.40 15.60
CA HIS A 167 -23.97 0.99 15.77
C HIS A 167 -23.78 1.70 14.43
N PRO A 168 -24.83 2.29 13.83
CA PRO A 168 -24.74 2.92 12.50
C PRO A 168 -23.74 4.08 12.44
N LEU A 169 -23.56 4.85 13.51
CA LEU A 169 -22.58 5.94 13.57
C LEU A 169 -21.13 5.41 13.54
N ILE A 170 -20.86 4.29 14.21
CA ILE A 170 -19.54 3.65 14.16
C ILE A 170 -19.27 3.15 12.75
N ILE A 171 -20.25 2.51 12.10
CA ILE A 171 -20.14 2.06 10.71
C ILE A 171 -19.83 3.27 9.81
N ALA A 172 -20.57 4.36 9.94
CA ALA A 172 -20.34 5.57 9.15
C ALA A 172 -18.94 6.15 9.36
N GLY A 173 -18.47 6.23 10.60
CA GLY A 173 -17.11 6.70 10.94
C GLY A 173 -16.00 5.82 10.32
N LEU A 174 -16.16 4.49 10.39
CA LEU A 174 -15.22 3.54 9.79
C LEU A 174 -15.17 3.66 8.28
N LEU A 175 -16.33 3.75 7.62
CA LEU A 175 -16.42 3.92 6.18
C LEU A 175 -15.84 5.27 5.72
N LEU A 176 -16.03 6.33 6.51
CA LEU A 176 -15.40 7.62 6.25
C LEU A 176 -13.87 7.53 6.35
N CYS A 177 -13.34 6.91 7.39
CA CYS A 177 -11.88 6.68 7.51
C CYS A 177 -11.31 5.92 6.31
N ILE A 178 -12.03 4.88 5.84
CA ILE A 178 -11.63 4.12 4.66
C ILE A 178 -11.62 5.02 3.42
N LEU A 179 -12.65 5.84 3.24
CA LEU A 179 -12.79 6.74 2.10
C LEU A 179 -11.70 7.81 2.06
N LEU A 180 -11.35 8.36 3.23
CA LEU A 180 -10.35 9.44 3.36
C LEU A 180 -8.90 8.96 3.17
N ALA A 181 -8.65 7.66 3.09
CA ALA A 181 -7.28 7.16 2.94
C ALA A 181 -6.78 7.14 1.50
N ARG A 182 -7.68 6.93 0.54
CA ARG A 182 -7.34 6.92 -0.90
C ARG A 182 -8.60 7.00 -1.75
N ASP A 183 -8.52 7.70 -2.89
CA ASP A 183 -9.61 7.80 -3.87
C ASP A 183 -10.09 6.42 -4.36
N GLY A 184 -9.19 5.48 -4.66
CA GLY A 184 -9.49 4.12 -5.07
C GLY A 184 -10.29 3.28 -4.07
N ASN A 185 -10.37 3.69 -2.80
CA ASN A 185 -11.15 3.00 -1.78
C ASN A 185 -12.68 3.09 -1.99
N VAL A 186 -13.14 3.92 -2.93
CA VAL A 186 -14.53 3.88 -3.39
C VAL A 186 -14.92 2.50 -3.91
N LEU A 187 -13.99 1.77 -4.54
CA LEU A 187 -14.24 0.41 -5.00
C LEU A 187 -14.45 -0.57 -3.85
N LEU A 188 -13.74 -0.37 -2.73
CA LEU A 188 -13.97 -1.13 -1.50
C LEU A 188 -15.36 -0.83 -0.91
N LEU A 189 -15.78 0.45 -0.88
CA LEU A 189 -17.12 0.83 -0.41
C LEU A 189 -18.22 0.24 -1.30
N ILE A 190 -18.05 0.26 -2.62
CA ILE A 190 -18.96 -0.40 -3.57
C ILE A 190 -19.02 -1.91 -3.31
N GLY A 191 -17.88 -2.55 -3.02
CA GLY A 191 -17.83 -3.95 -2.61
C GLY A 191 -18.64 -4.21 -1.34
N ILE A 192 -18.46 -3.39 -0.31
CA ILE A 192 -19.26 -3.47 0.93
C ILE A 192 -20.75 -3.25 0.63
N ALA A 193 -21.10 -2.32 -0.27
CA ALA A 193 -22.47 -2.09 -0.69
C ALA A 193 -23.09 -3.33 -1.36
N ILE A 194 -22.33 -4.09 -2.16
CA ILE A 194 -22.77 -5.38 -2.72
C ILE A 194 -23.13 -6.36 -1.60
N THR A 195 -22.26 -6.50 -0.58
CA THR A 195 -22.58 -7.35 0.59
C THR A 195 -23.88 -6.94 1.27
N LEU A 196 -24.08 -5.64 1.50
CA LEU A 196 -25.27 -5.10 2.14
C LEU A 196 -26.52 -5.30 1.26
N PHE A 197 -26.41 -5.14 -0.05
CA PHE A 197 -27.49 -5.40 -1.01
C PHE A 197 -27.96 -6.85 -0.94
N ILE A 198 -27.04 -7.81 -1.00
CA ILE A 198 -27.35 -9.24 -0.91
C ILE A 198 -28.00 -9.56 0.45
N ARG A 199 -27.58 -8.91 1.52
CA ARG A 199 -28.14 -9.04 2.87
C ARG A 199 -29.43 -8.22 3.09
N ARG A 200 -30.03 -7.69 2.01
CA ARG A 200 -31.27 -6.90 2.03
C ARG A 200 -31.21 -5.60 2.87
N LYS A 201 -30.02 -5.05 3.10
CA LYS A 201 -29.82 -3.74 3.74
C LYS A 201 -29.78 -2.62 2.68
N LEU A 202 -30.86 -2.53 1.89
CA LEU A 202 -30.91 -1.75 0.63
C LEU A 202 -30.62 -0.25 0.84
N LYS A 203 -31.17 0.37 1.92
CA LYS A 203 -30.95 1.79 2.19
C LYS A 203 -29.47 2.13 2.40
N LEU A 204 -28.77 1.31 3.19
CA LEU A 204 -27.35 1.53 3.46
C LEU A 204 -26.51 1.20 2.22
N SER A 205 -26.84 0.15 1.48
CA SER A 205 -26.18 -0.18 0.21
C SER A 205 -26.26 0.98 -0.78
N PHE A 206 -27.47 1.52 -1.01
CA PHE A 206 -27.65 2.67 -1.89
C PHE A 206 -26.91 3.91 -1.40
N ALA A 207 -26.98 4.20 -0.09
CA ALA A 207 -26.26 5.33 0.50
C ALA A 207 -24.73 5.23 0.26
N LEU A 208 -24.14 4.02 0.38
CA LEU A 208 -22.70 3.83 0.12
C LEU A 208 -22.34 4.05 -1.35
N VAL A 209 -23.14 3.55 -2.29
CA VAL A 209 -22.91 3.79 -3.72
C VAL A 209 -23.01 5.28 -4.02
N LEU A 210 -24.02 5.96 -3.49
CA LEU A 210 -24.19 7.41 -3.67
C LEU A 210 -23.03 8.20 -3.06
N CYS A 211 -22.63 7.88 -1.83
CA CYS A 211 -21.48 8.53 -1.17
C CYS A 211 -20.18 8.31 -1.97
N SER A 212 -19.95 7.10 -2.48
CA SER A 212 -18.79 6.80 -3.32
C SER A 212 -18.79 7.62 -4.61
N TYR A 213 -19.93 7.73 -5.26
CA TYR A 213 -20.11 8.54 -6.45
C TYR A 213 -19.88 10.04 -6.18
N LEU A 214 -20.52 10.57 -5.15
CA LEU A 214 -20.37 11.99 -4.75
C LEU A 214 -18.92 12.31 -4.36
N TRP A 215 -18.23 11.37 -3.70
CA TRP A 215 -16.82 11.53 -3.34
C TRP A 215 -15.92 11.65 -4.57
N ILE A 216 -16.06 10.76 -5.55
CA ILE A 216 -15.29 10.85 -6.81
C ILE A 216 -15.62 12.12 -7.59
N LEU A 217 -16.90 12.54 -7.61
CA LEU A 217 -17.28 13.81 -8.23
C LEU A 217 -16.60 14.98 -7.51
N PHE A 218 -16.61 15.00 -6.18
CA PHE A 218 -15.94 16.05 -5.40
C PHE A 218 -14.44 16.09 -5.70
N LEU A 219 -13.76 14.95 -5.68
CA LEU A 219 -12.33 14.89 -5.97
C LEU A 219 -12.04 15.35 -7.41
N SER A 220 -12.71 14.78 -8.40
CA SER A 220 -12.39 14.99 -9.81
C SER A 220 -12.83 16.34 -10.36
N LYS A 221 -13.93 16.93 -9.84
CA LYS A 221 -14.49 18.19 -10.33
C LYS A 221 -14.11 19.41 -9.52
N PHE A 222 -13.73 19.23 -8.26
CA PHE A 222 -13.41 20.35 -7.37
C PHE A 222 -11.99 20.27 -6.81
N LEU A 223 -11.67 19.22 -6.04
CA LEU A 223 -10.40 19.16 -5.32
C LEU A 223 -9.19 19.09 -6.27
N TYR A 224 -9.19 18.14 -7.20
CA TYR A 224 -8.05 17.95 -8.10
C TYR A 224 -7.81 19.15 -9.01
N PRO A 225 -8.83 19.74 -9.67
CA PRO A 225 -8.64 20.99 -10.44
C PRO A 225 -8.17 22.16 -9.55
N PHE A 226 -8.71 22.30 -8.33
CA PHE A 226 -8.27 23.34 -7.40
C PHE A 226 -6.78 23.20 -7.03
N LEU A 227 -6.28 21.97 -6.94
CA LEU A 227 -4.88 21.67 -6.66
C LEU A 227 -4.01 21.55 -7.93
N GLY A 228 -4.51 21.97 -9.09
CA GLY A 228 -3.76 22.02 -10.34
C GLY A 228 -3.67 20.71 -11.11
N ARG A 229 -4.53 19.73 -10.81
CA ARG A 229 -4.57 18.43 -11.48
C ARG A 229 -5.92 18.17 -12.14
N PHE A 230 -5.92 17.74 -13.41
CA PHE A 230 -7.14 17.56 -14.20
C PHE A 230 -7.49 16.09 -14.50
N ALA A 231 -6.65 15.13 -14.09
CA ALA A 231 -6.86 13.71 -14.32
C ALA A 231 -6.76 12.91 -13.02
N VAL A 232 -7.59 11.87 -12.88
CA VAL A 232 -7.48 10.88 -11.79
C VAL A 232 -6.24 10.04 -12.03
N GLN A 233 -5.46 9.81 -10.98
CA GLN A 233 -4.24 9.00 -11.06
C GLN A 233 -4.56 7.56 -11.45
N GLY A 234 -3.77 7.01 -12.39
CA GLY A 234 -3.93 5.63 -12.83
C GLY A 234 -5.05 5.43 -13.85
N ALA A 235 -5.81 6.47 -14.22
CA ALA A 235 -6.84 6.35 -15.26
C ALA A 235 -6.27 5.91 -16.61
N GLU A 236 -5.02 6.28 -16.91
CA GLU A 236 -4.29 5.88 -18.11
C GLU A 236 -4.16 4.36 -18.27
N ARG A 237 -4.21 3.62 -17.18
CA ARG A 237 -4.14 2.14 -17.17
C ARG A 237 -5.36 1.47 -17.79
N TYR A 238 -6.43 2.23 -17.97
CA TYR A 238 -7.72 1.79 -18.53
C TYR A 238 -8.08 2.49 -19.82
N SER A 239 -7.20 3.33 -20.38
CA SER A 239 -7.45 4.14 -21.58
C SER A 239 -7.85 3.30 -22.80
N TYR A 240 -7.39 2.08 -22.89
CA TYR A 240 -7.73 1.11 -23.95
C TYR A 240 -9.23 0.72 -23.97
N LEU A 241 -9.95 0.90 -22.87
CA LEU A 241 -11.40 0.66 -22.79
C LEU A 241 -12.20 1.75 -23.51
N GLY A 242 -11.58 2.90 -23.81
CA GLY A 242 -12.22 4.06 -24.42
C GLY A 242 -12.49 5.19 -23.42
N GLY A 243 -12.58 6.41 -23.90
CA GLY A 243 -12.84 7.62 -23.10
C GLY A 243 -14.32 7.85 -22.78
N SER A 244 -15.22 7.06 -23.38
CA SER A 244 -16.67 7.15 -23.18
C SER A 244 -17.35 5.78 -23.27
N LEU A 245 -18.59 5.69 -22.75
CA LEU A 245 -19.41 4.44 -22.88
C LEU A 245 -19.65 4.09 -24.35
N SER A 246 -19.83 5.10 -25.22
CA SER A 246 -20.01 4.86 -26.65
C SER A 246 -18.77 4.24 -27.28
N GLU A 247 -17.59 4.78 -26.98
CA GLU A 247 -16.32 4.20 -27.46
C GLU A 247 -16.08 2.80 -26.90
N PHE A 248 -16.39 2.58 -25.61
CA PHE A 248 -16.32 1.25 -25.04
C PHE A 248 -17.14 0.22 -25.81
N PHE A 249 -18.41 0.51 -26.08
CA PHE A 249 -19.28 -0.42 -26.83
C PHE A 249 -18.86 -0.56 -28.29
N ASN A 250 -18.37 0.53 -28.91
CA ASN A 250 -17.85 0.46 -30.29
C ASN A 250 -16.61 -0.45 -30.36
N ASN A 251 -15.64 -0.27 -29.44
CA ASN A 251 -14.45 -1.10 -29.37
C ASN A 251 -14.79 -2.58 -29.08
N LEU A 252 -15.73 -2.80 -28.15
CA LEU A 252 -16.21 -4.14 -27.82
C LEU A 252 -16.86 -4.87 -29.00
N ASN A 253 -17.62 -4.14 -29.84
CA ASN A 253 -18.30 -4.72 -31.00
C ASN A 253 -17.37 -4.90 -32.18
N SER A 254 -16.36 -4.02 -32.37
CA SER A 254 -15.45 -4.07 -33.51
C SER A 254 -14.36 -5.13 -33.36
N ASP A 255 -13.69 -5.18 -32.21
CA ASP A 255 -12.58 -6.11 -31.98
C ASP A 255 -12.39 -6.40 -30.47
N PRO A 256 -13.23 -7.27 -29.89
CA PRO A 256 -13.17 -7.57 -28.46
C PRO A 256 -11.86 -8.24 -28.03
N ILE A 257 -11.22 -9.01 -28.89
CA ILE A 257 -9.98 -9.74 -28.55
C ILE A 257 -8.84 -8.75 -28.38
N ASN A 258 -8.61 -7.87 -29.35
CA ASN A 258 -7.55 -6.89 -29.30
C ASN A 258 -7.85 -5.78 -28.27
N MET A 259 -9.13 -5.45 -28.07
CA MET A 259 -9.55 -4.52 -27.02
C MET A 259 -9.04 -4.97 -25.64
N PHE A 260 -9.17 -6.25 -25.30
CA PHE A 260 -8.76 -6.75 -23.99
C PHE A 260 -7.30 -7.26 -23.95
N ALA A 261 -6.55 -7.22 -25.04
CA ALA A 261 -5.13 -7.61 -25.04
C ALA A 261 -4.25 -6.82 -24.03
N PRO A 262 -4.45 -5.48 -23.86
CA PRO A 262 -3.66 -4.71 -22.89
C PRO A 262 -3.82 -5.15 -21.43
N MET A 263 -4.95 -5.80 -21.07
CA MET A 263 -5.12 -6.36 -19.73
C MET A 263 -4.32 -7.65 -19.47
N GLN A 264 -3.59 -8.17 -20.47
CA GLN A 264 -2.76 -9.37 -20.34
C GLN A 264 -3.57 -10.54 -19.71
N PRO A 265 -4.49 -11.18 -20.47
CA PRO A 265 -5.47 -12.12 -19.90
C PRO A 265 -4.85 -13.30 -19.15
N LEU A 266 -3.72 -13.84 -19.64
CA LEU A 266 -3.02 -14.94 -18.98
C LEU A 266 -2.45 -14.50 -17.62
N ASP A 267 -1.79 -13.34 -17.55
CA ASP A 267 -1.25 -12.82 -16.30
C ASP A 267 -2.37 -12.51 -15.30
N SER A 268 -3.51 -11.99 -15.79
CA SER A 268 -4.71 -11.76 -15.00
C SER A 268 -5.28 -13.06 -14.43
N PHE A 269 -5.30 -14.13 -15.20
CA PHE A 269 -5.75 -15.45 -14.75
C PHE A 269 -4.78 -16.03 -13.68
N ILE A 270 -3.48 -15.99 -13.94
CA ILE A 270 -2.44 -16.44 -12.99
C ILE A 270 -2.54 -15.62 -11.68
N TYR A 271 -2.73 -14.32 -11.78
CA TYR A 271 -2.92 -13.44 -10.64
C TYR A 271 -4.13 -13.84 -9.77
N ILE A 272 -5.28 -14.16 -10.38
CA ILE A 272 -6.45 -14.64 -9.65
C ILE A 272 -6.13 -15.95 -8.91
N LEU A 273 -5.47 -16.89 -9.56
CA LEU A 273 -5.06 -18.15 -8.92
C LEU A 273 -4.12 -17.91 -7.73
N MET A 274 -3.14 -17.00 -7.87
CA MET A 274 -2.22 -16.65 -6.78
C MET A 274 -2.94 -16.02 -5.58
N ILE A 275 -3.94 -15.15 -5.80
CA ILE A 275 -4.74 -14.54 -4.73
C ILE A 275 -5.59 -15.58 -4.01
N LEU A 276 -6.17 -16.53 -4.73
CA LEU A 276 -7.06 -17.54 -4.16
C LEU A 276 -6.29 -18.68 -3.47
N ALA A 277 -5.03 -18.92 -3.84
CA ALA A 277 -4.24 -20.05 -3.36
C ALA A 277 -4.18 -20.18 -1.81
N PRO A 278 -3.98 -19.12 -1.00
CA PRO A 278 -3.97 -19.23 0.46
C PRO A 278 -5.29 -19.73 1.05
N PHE A 279 -6.40 -19.58 0.32
CA PHE A 279 -7.76 -19.85 0.78
C PHE A 279 -8.40 -21.06 0.10
N ALA A 280 -7.69 -21.73 -0.81
CA ALA A 280 -8.23 -22.78 -1.69
C ALA A 280 -9.06 -23.85 -0.95
N LEU A 281 -8.60 -24.29 0.24
CA LEU A 281 -9.29 -25.29 1.06
C LEU A 281 -10.58 -24.76 1.71
N LEU A 282 -10.79 -23.45 1.75
CA LEU A 282 -11.86 -22.78 2.49
C LEU A 282 -12.93 -22.19 1.58
N LEU A 283 -12.63 -21.97 0.29
CA LEU A 283 -13.50 -21.22 -0.64
C LEU A 283 -14.89 -21.80 -0.77
N ARG A 284 -15.03 -23.15 -0.81
CA ARG A 284 -16.31 -23.83 -1.04
C ARG A 284 -17.38 -23.48 -0.01
N LYS A 285 -16.99 -23.20 1.24
CA LYS A 285 -17.91 -22.90 2.35
C LYS A 285 -17.84 -21.45 2.80
N SER A 286 -17.25 -20.59 1.99
CA SER A 286 -17.14 -19.16 2.26
C SER A 286 -18.48 -18.45 2.11
N ASP A 287 -18.63 -17.31 2.78
CA ASP A 287 -19.79 -16.43 2.65
C ASP A 287 -19.78 -15.77 1.25
N PRO A 288 -20.74 -16.10 0.35
CA PRO A 288 -20.73 -15.60 -1.01
C PRO A 288 -20.97 -14.09 -1.09
N ALA A 289 -21.71 -13.50 -0.15
CA ALA A 289 -21.97 -12.07 -0.15
C ALA A 289 -20.67 -11.28 0.13
N ILE A 290 -19.83 -11.77 1.06
CA ILE A 290 -18.54 -11.16 1.35
C ILE A 290 -17.54 -11.43 0.21
N MET A 291 -17.54 -12.63 -0.38
CA MET A 291 -16.69 -12.93 -1.54
C MET A 291 -16.97 -11.97 -2.71
N LEU A 292 -18.24 -11.76 -3.03
CA LEU A 292 -18.64 -10.86 -4.12
C LEU A 292 -18.27 -9.40 -3.87
N SER A 293 -18.04 -9.00 -2.62
CA SER A 293 -17.53 -7.65 -2.31
C SER A 293 -16.12 -7.40 -2.81
N THR A 294 -15.35 -8.43 -3.14
CA THR A 294 -14.01 -8.27 -3.73
C THR A 294 -14.04 -7.89 -5.21
N ILE A 295 -15.17 -8.07 -5.90
CA ILE A 295 -15.30 -7.92 -7.36
C ILE A 295 -14.84 -6.54 -7.84
N PRO A 296 -15.26 -5.38 -7.26
CA PRO A 296 -14.85 -4.09 -7.79
C PRO A 296 -13.32 -3.88 -7.73
N LEU A 297 -12.69 -4.27 -6.63
CA LEU A 297 -11.23 -4.19 -6.48
C LEU A 297 -10.50 -5.19 -7.38
N LEU A 298 -11.00 -6.42 -7.46
CA LEU A 298 -10.43 -7.44 -8.33
C LEU A 298 -10.55 -7.05 -9.80
N ALA A 299 -11.70 -6.53 -10.21
CA ALA A 299 -11.92 -6.03 -11.57
C ALA A 299 -10.96 -4.88 -11.91
N SER A 300 -10.74 -3.93 -11.01
CA SER A 300 -9.78 -2.86 -11.25
C SER A 300 -8.36 -3.40 -11.48
N ASN A 301 -7.92 -4.41 -10.72
CA ASN A 301 -6.60 -5.00 -10.91
C ASN A 301 -6.52 -5.84 -12.21
N VAL A 302 -7.52 -6.65 -12.50
CA VAL A 302 -7.58 -7.51 -13.69
C VAL A 302 -7.63 -6.69 -14.97
N LEU A 303 -8.45 -5.63 -15.00
CA LEU A 303 -8.60 -4.74 -16.15
C LEU A 303 -7.45 -3.74 -16.31
N SER A 304 -6.54 -3.62 -15.37
CA SER A 304 -5.40 -2.71 -15.53
C SER A 304 -4.44 -3.18 -16.61
N SER A 305 -3.98 -2.30 -17.48
CA SER A 305 -2.85 -2.56 -18.39
C SER A 305 -1.50 -2.64 -17.65
N SER A 306 -1.45 -2.15 -16.39
CA SER A 306 -0.24 -2.20 -15.57
C SER A 306 -0.04 -3.56 -14.92
N TYR A 307 1.08 -4.22 -15.26
CA TYR A 307 1.47 -5.49 -14.64
C TYR A 307 1.63 -5.39 -13.12
N THR A 308 2.02 -4.22 -12.59
CA THR A 308 2.24 -4.02 -11.14
C THR A 308 0.99 -4.28 -10.30
N GLN A 309 -0.21 -4.04 -10.83
CA GLN A 309 -1.47 -4.33 -10.14
C GLN A 309 -1.81 -5.82 -10.06
N LYS A 310 -1.17 -6.66 -10.89
CA LYS A 310 -1.37 -8.12 -10.98
C LYS A 310 -0.26 -8.92 -10.31
N THR A 311 0.56 -8.30 -9.47
CA THR A 311 1.62 -8.98 -8.71
C THR A 311 1.26 -9.08 -7.23
N LEU A 312 1.84 -10.07 -6.56
CA LEU A 312 1.75 -10.17 -5.10
C LEU A 312 2.89 -9.40 -4.38
N ILE A 313 3.59 -8.51 -5.07
CA ILE A 313 4.66 -7.68 -4.49
C ILE A 313 4.06 -6.37 -3.94
N HIS A 314 3.14 -5.76 -4.72
CA HIS A 314 2.57 -4.46 -4.43
C HIS A 314 1.32 -4.57 -3.54
N HIS A 315 0.95 -3.48 -2.91
CA HIS A 315 -0.14 -3.36 -1.92
C HIS A 315 -1.56 -3.52 -2.49
N TYR A 316 -1.78 -3.35 -3.80
CA TYR A 316 -3.11 -3.26 -4.45
C TYR A 316 -4.09 -4.38 -4.08
N SER A 317 -3.58 -5.58 -3.86
CA SER A 317 -4.42 -6.75 -3.59
C SER A 317 -4.61 -7.04 -2.10
N LEU A 318 -3.98 -6.27 -1.21
CA LEU A 318 -4.02 -6.55 0.22
C LEU A 318 -5.45 -6.47 0.82
N PRO A 319 -6.29 -5.47 0.46
CA PRO A 319 -7.70 -5.48 0.86
C PRO A 319 -8.48 -6.67 0.31
N ILE A 320 -8.18 -7.11 -0.92
CA ILE A 320 -8.85 -8.26 -1.55
C ILE A 320 -8.60 -9.53 -0.75
N VAL A 321 -7.33 -9.86 -0.45
CA VAL A 321 -6.99 -11.07 0.30
C VAL A 321 -7.52 -11.02 1.74
N LEU A 322 -7.59 -9.84 2.34
CA LEU A 322 -8.19 -9.66 3.67
C LEU A 322 -9.70 -9.97 3.64
N ILE A 323 -10.43 -9.45 2.65
CA ILE A 323 -11.86 -9.69 2.49
C ILE A 323 -12.13 -11.17 2.16
N LEU A 324 -11.30 -11.79 1.33
CA LEU A 324 -11.37 -13.23 1.06
C LEU A 324 -11.20 -14.04 2.36
N LEU A 325 -10.21 -13.69 3.20
CA LEU A 325 -10.04 -14.33 4.50
C LEU A 325 -11.29 -14.13 5.38
N ILE A 326 -11.84 -12.92 5.45
CA ILE A 326 -13.09 -12.64 6.20
C ILE A 326 -14.24 -13.50 5.67
N ALA A 327 -14.37 -13.65 4.35
CA ALA A 327 -15.39 -14.48 3.72
C ALA A 327 -15.27 -15.96 4.11
N THR A 328 -14.05 -16.45 4.34
CA THR A 328 -13.82 -17.84 4.77
C THR A 328 -14.23 -18.11 6.22
N ILE A 329 -14.45 -17.07 7.03
CA ILE A 329 -14.85 -17.20 8.45
C ILE A 329 -16.34 -17.48 8.53
N THR A 330 -16.72 -18.74 8.38
CA THR A 330 -18.10 -19.25 8.48
C THR A 330 -18.18 -20.38 9.49
N LYS A 331 -19.38 -20.64 10.03
CA LYS A 331 -19.58 -21.78 10.95
C LYS A 331 -19.14 -23.11 10.32
N ASP A 332 -19.39 -23.30 9.03
CA ASP A 332 -19.10 -24.55 8.33
C ASP A 332 -17.61 -24.77 8.09
N ASN A 333 -16.86 -23.71 7.76
CA ASN A 333 -15.42 -23.79 7.65
C ASN A 333 -14.80 -24.02 9.05
N LEU A 334 -15.21 -23.25 10.05
CA LEU A 334 -14.69 -23.38 11.40
C LEU A 334 -14.98 -24.79 11.99
N LYS A 335 -16.16 -25.35 11.78
CA LYS A 335 -16.46 -26.76 12.13
C LYS A 335 -15.55 -27.74 11.40
N GLY A 336 -15.18 -27.46 10.17
CA GLY A 336 -14.23 -28.28 9.40
C GLY A 336 -12.87 -28.44 10.08
N PHE A 337 -12.47 -27.49 10.94
CA PHE A 337 -11.19 -27.47 11.65
C PHE A 337 -11.27 -27.97 13.11
N TYR A 338 -12.32 -28.66 13.51
CA TYR A 338 -12.37 -29.27 14.85
C TYR A 338 -11.28 -30.34 15.07
N GLY A 339 -10.92 -31.09 14.00
CA GLY A 339 -9.86 -32.09 14.07
C GLY A 339 -8.45 -31.46 14.02
N LYS A 340 -7.54 -31.94 14.91
CA LYS A 340 -6.16 -31.48 14.95
C LYS A 340 -5.42 -31.72 13.61
N GLU A 341 -5.66 -32.86 12.97
CA GLU A 341 -5.06 -33.23 11.69
C GLU A 341 -5.41 -32.25 10.56
N LYS A 342 -6.68 -31.83 10.45
CA LYS A 342 -7.12 -30.87 9.43
C LYS A 342 -6.50 -29.49 9.63
N ARG A 343 -6.30 -29.06 10.88
CA ARG A 343 -5.60 -27.82 11.18
C ARG A 343 -4.12 -27.88 10.75
N HIS A 344 -3.44 -28.99 11.06
CA HIS A 344 -2.05 -29.18 10.64
C HIS A 344 -1.91 -29.25 9.13
N PHE A 345 -2.85 -29.94 8.44
CA PHE A 345 -2.86 -29.97 6.98
C PHE A 345 -3.05 -28.58 6.37
N HIS A 346 -3.98 -27.78 6.91
CA HIS A 346 -4.18 -26.39 6.45
C HIS A 346 -2.91 -25.53 6.67
N LEU A 347 -2.28 -25.63 7.85
CA LEU A 347 -1.03 -24.91 8.12
C LEU A 347 0.11 -25.36 7.18
N PHE A 348 0.19 -26.64 6.88
CA PHE A 348 1.16 -27.17 5.92
C PHE A 348 0.94 -26.58 4.50
N VAL A 349 -0.31 -26.58 4.02
CA VAL A 349 -0.64 -26.02 2.71
C VAL A 349 -0.31 -24.52 2.66
N ILE A 350 -0.69 -23.76 3.69
CA ILE A 350 -0.37 -22.31 3.75
C ILE A 350 1.14 -22.07 3.78
N ALA A 351 1.90 -22.89 4.49
CA ALA A 351 3.36 -22.77 4.52
C ALA A 351 3.97 -22.99 3.14
N ILE A 352 3.49 -23.98 2.38
CA ILE A 352 3.92 -24.20 0.99
C ILE A 352 3.58 -23.01 0.12
N VAL A 353 2.34 -22.50 0.20
CA VAL A 353 1.89 -21.33 -0.57
C VAL A 353 2.74 -20.11 -0.21
N TRP A 354 3.04 -19.91 1.08
CA TRP A 354 3.88 -18.81 1.52
C TRP A 354 5.30 -18.92 0.97
N ILE A 355 5.96 -20.07 1.09
CA ILE A 355 7.31 -20.29 0.57
C ILE A 355 7.36 -20.04 -0.95
N SER A 356 6.31 -20.45 -1.66
CA SER A 356 6.24 -20.31 -3.12
C SER A 356 5.99 -18.88 -3.60
N LEU A 357 5.18 -18.09 -2.87
CA LEU A 357 4.67 -16.81 -3.34
C LEU A 357 5.17 -15.58 -2.56
N ALA A 358 5.70 -15.74 -1.34
CA ALA A 358 6.21 -14.63 -0.53
C ALA A 358 7.58 -14.10 -0.98
N LYS A 359 8.26 -14.78 -1.92
CA LYS A 359 9.54 -14.35 -2.52
C LYS A 359 10.63 -13.89 -1.52
N PRO A 360 10.85 -14.59 -0.39
CA PRO A 360 11.85 -14.16 0.59
C PRO A 360 13.27 -14.12 -0.01
N THR A 361 13.61 -15.02 -0.93
CA THR A 361 14.90 -15.06 -1.63
C THR A 361 15.12 -13.85 -2.53
N TYR A 362 14.07 -13.34 -3.17
CA TYR A 362 14.16 -12.11 -3.97
C TYR A 362 14.57 -10.92 -3.11
N PHE A 363 13.92 -10.72 -1.98
CA PHE A 363 14.24 -9.59 -1.08
C PHE A 363 15.63 -9.73 -0.49
N THR A 364 16.05 -10.92 -0.05
CA THR A 364 17.39 -11.13 0.52
C THR A 364 18.49 -10.91 -0.50
N SER A 365 18.34 -11.36 -1.75
CA SER A 365 19.33 -11.12 -2.80
C SER A 365 19.52 -9.63 -3.11
N ILE A 366 18.42 -8.88 -3.14
CA ILE A 366 18.47 -7.42 -3.31
C ILE A 366 19.16 -6.76 -2.11
N TYR A 367 18.89 -7.20 -0.89
CA TYR A 367 19.54 -6.66 0.31
C TYR A 367 21.06 -6.87 0.23
N GLN A 368 21.50 -8.07 -0.11
CA GLN A 368 22.92 -8.38 -0.26
C GLN A 368 23.60 -7.50 -1.33
N SER A 369 22.90 -7.24 -2.44
CA SER A 369 23.44 -6.42 -3.54
C SER A 369 23.71 -4.96 -3.17
N ARG A 370 23.18 -4.49 -2.05
CA ARG A 370 23.34 -3.11 -1.57
C ARG A 370 24.19 -2.99 -0.30
N ALA A 371 24.57 -4.11 0.32
CA ALA A 371 25.32 -4.12 1.57
C ALA A 371 26.63 -3.32 1.48
N GLU A 372 27.32 -3.41 0.35
CA GLU A 372 28.58 -2.68 0.09
C GLU A 372 28.42 -1.14 0.03
N MET A 373 27.18 -0.64 -0.13
CA MET A 373 26.90 0.79 -0.22
C MET A 373 26.64 1.44 1.15
N ILE A 374 26.45 0.64 2.22
CA ILE A 374 26.05 1.18 3.54
C ILE A 374 27.12 2.07 4.12
N GLU A 375 28.37 1.59 4.17
CA GLU A 375 29.50 2.36 4.73
C GLU A 375 29.78 3.60 3.89
N PRO A 376 29.97 3.54 2.56
CA PRO A 376 30.11 4.73 1.72
C PRO A 376 28.93 5.72 1.86
N PHE A 377 27.71 5.25 1.94
CA PHE A 377 26.55 6.12 2.14
C PHE A 377 26.57 6.79 3.51
N SER A 378 26.96 6.06 4.56
CA SER A 378 27.10 6.63 5.92
C SER A 378 28.09 7.79 5.93
N ASN A 379 29.21 7.67 5.21
CA ASN A 379 30.24 8.69 5.13
C ASN A 379 29.76 9.94 4.35
N VAL A 380 29.03 9.76 3.24
CA VAL A 380 28.56 10.92 2.45
C VAL A 380 27.33 11.59 3.03
N LYS A 381 26.54 10.88 3.85
CA LYS A 381 25.31 11.43 4.44
C LYS A 381 25.58 12.72 5.24
N TYR A 382 26.72 12.82 5.90
CA TYR A 382 27.10 14.00 6.71
C TYR A 382 27.45 15.23 5.88
N LEU A 383 27.72 15.09 4.57
CA LEU A 383 27.96 16.23 3.67
C LEU A 383 26.67 17.02 3.39
N ILE A 384 25.51 16.38 3.54
CA ILE A 384 24.21 16.96 3.23
C ILE A 384 23.59 17.58 4.47
N LYS A 385 23.50 18.92 4.49
CA LYS A 385 22.87 19.66 5.59
C LYS A 385 21.34 19.65 5.43
N ASN A 386 20.63 19.80 6.54
CA ASN A 386 19.16 19.86 6.53
C ASN A 386 18.62 21.07 5.75
N SER A 387 19.37 22.15 5.67
CA SER A 387 19.05 23.37 4.93
C SER A 387 19.29 23.27 3.43
N ASP A 388 20.01 22.24 2.94
CA ASP A 388 20.38 22.12 1.54
C ASP A 388 19.12 21.80 0.68
N ARG A 389 19.02 22.46 -0.47
CA ARG A 389 18.07 22.12 -1.53
C ARG A 389 18.70 21.03 -2.38
N LEU A 390 18.27 19.80 -2.16
CA LEU A 390 18.98 18.60 -2.59
C LEU A 390 18.40 17.98 -3.88
N ILE A 391 19.27 17.71 -4.85
CA ILE A 391 19.00 16.75 -5.93
C ILE A 391 19.71 15.44 -5.57
N THR A 392 18.99 14.31 -5.63
CA THR A 392 19.58 13.02 -5.26
C THR A 392 19.03 11.87 -6.10
N SER A 393 19.69 10.71 -6.09
CA SER A 393 19.17 9.50 -6.76
C SER A 393 17.90 9.01 -6.08
N SER A 394 16.98 8.41 -6.87
CA SER A 394 15.64 8.03 -6.40
C SER A 394 15.65 7.16 -5.13
N TYR A 395 16.59 6.20 -5.01
CA TYR A 395 16.66 5.33 -3.84
C TYR A 395 17.34 5.99 -2.61
N LEU A 396 18.02 7.13 -2.80
CA LEU A 396 18.60 7.93 -1.70
C LEU A 396 17.57 8.91 -1.14
N ALA A 397 16.64 9.35 -1.95
CA ALA A 397 15.65 10.37 -1.61
C ALA A 397 14.92 10.11 -0.27
N PRO A 398 14.45 8.89 0.07
CA PRO A 398 13.77 8.63 1.34
C PRO A 398 14.65 8.86 2.59
N HIS A 399 15.97 8.83 2.44
CA HIS A 399 16.90 9.11 3.54
C HIS A 399 17.09 10.61 3.82
N PHE A 400 16.60 11.45 2.91
CA PHE A 400 16.74 12.91 2.95
C PHE A 400 15.40 13.63 2.78
N SER A 401 14.28 12.92 2.68
CA SER A 401 12.96 13.49 2.35
C SER A 401 12.38 14.39 3.47
N GLY A 402 12.94 14.38 4.66
CA GLY A 402 12.61 15.31 5.74
C GLY A 402 13.11 16.74 5.47
N ARG A 403 12.74 17.33 4.29
CA ARG A 403 13.05 18.71 3.88
C ARG A 403 12.06 19.24 2.87
N GLU A 404 11.98 20.56 2.71
CA GLU A 404 11.10 21.19 1.73
C GLU A 404 11.51 20.92 0.29
N TYR A 405 12.84 21.06 0.00
CA TYR A 405 13.37 21.01 -1.35
C TYR A 405 14.23 19.76 -1.53
N ILE A 406 13.64 18.75 -2.16
CA ILE A 406 14.35 17.54 -2.58
C ILE A 406 13.76 17.04 -3.89
N LYS A 407 14.61 16.66 -4.82
CA LYS A 407 14.21 16.14 -6.14
C LYS A 407 15.11 14.98 -6.52
N PHE A 408 14.60 14.06 -7.31
CA PHE A 408 15.42 13.12 -8.07
C PHE A 408 15.22 13.42 -9.57
N PRO A 409 16.28 13.41 -10.39
CA PRO A 409 16.20 13.78 -11.78
C PRO A 409 15.44 12.71 -12.59
N GLN A 410 14.51 13.17 -13.43
CA GLN A 410 13.70 12.36 -14.34
C GLN A 410 13.98 12.74 -15.79
N LYS A 411 13.73 11.84 -16.74
CA LYS A 411 13.95 12.10 -18.18
C LYS A 411 13.26 13.35 -18.72
N SER A 412 12.14 13.74 -18.11
CA SER A 412 11.35 14.91 -18.51
C SER A 412 11.82 16.21 -17.88
N ASP A 413 12.76 16.15 -16.94
CA ASP A 413 13.22 17.33 -16.23
C ASP A 413 14.18 18.16 -17.11
N ASP A 414 14.12 19.46 -16.98
CA ASP A 414 15.04 20.43 -17.54
C ASP A 414 16.16 20.66 -16.52
N THR A 415 17.36 20.20 -16.82
CA THR A 415 18.52 20.23 -15.92
C THR A 415 18.91 21.64 -15.51
N SER A 416 18.83 22.62 -16.43
CA SER A 416 19.13 24.03 -16.14
C SER A 416 18.17 24.61 -15.10
N LYS A 417 16.87 24.25 -15.18
CA LYS A 417 15.88 24.68 -14.18
C LYS A 417 16.13 24.02 -12.82
N LEU A 418 16.56 22.77 -12.80
CA LEU A 418 16.93 22.11 -11.56
C LEU A 418 18.10 22.82 -10.88
N LEU A 419 19.17 23.12 -11.63
CA LEU A 419 20.35 23.84 -11.12
C LEU A 419 20.06 25.27 -10.68
N ALA A 420 19.01 25.89 -11.21
CA ALA A 420 18.57 27.22 -10.75
C ALA A 420 17.90 27.19 -9.36
N ILE A 421 17.20 26.09 -9.03
CA ILE A 421 16.38 25.95 -7.81
C ILE A 421 17.19 25.32 -6.66
N TYR A 422 17.98 24.31 -6.99
CA TYR A 422 18.71 23.47 -6.01
C TYR A 422 20.16 23.95 -5.86
N ASP A 423 20.79 23.61 -4.75
CA ASP A 423 22.15 24.06 -4.40
C ASP A 423 23.11 22.91 -4.08
N THR A 424 22.59 21.69 -3.97
CA THR A 424 23.37 20.52 -3.59
C THR A 424 22.92 19.31 -4.42
N ILE A 425 23.89 18.53 -4.89
CA ILE A 425 23.67 17.30 -5.64
C ILE A 425 24.38 16.14 -4.95
N LEU A 426 23.70 15.01 -4.82
CA LEU A 426 24.26 13.72 -4.40
C LEU A 426 23.67 12.61 -5.24
N LEU A 427 24.42 12.10 -6.21
CA LEU A 427 23.93 11.11 -7.18
C LEU A 427 24.76 9.83 -7.17
N ASN A 428 24.14 8.75 -7.63
CA ASN A 428 24.83 7.54 -8.03
C ASN A 428 24.34 7.10 -9.42
N PRO A 429 25.00 7.55 -10.50
CA PRO A 429 24.59 7.23 -11.86
C PRO A 429 24.65 5.73 -12.20
N THR A 430 25.44 4.94 -11.47
CA THR A 430 25.49 3.48 -11.68
C THR A 430 24.24 2.77 -11.14
N LYS A 431 23.53 3.40 -10.19
CA LYS A 431 22.28 2.90 -9.61
C LYS A 431 21.29 4.08 -9.46
N PRO A 432 20.74 4.60 -10.56
CA PRO A 432 19.91 5.83 -10.53
C PRO A 432 18.61 5.67 -9.73
N GLY A 433 18.10 4.45 -9.59
CA GLY A 433 16.83 4.15 -8.95
C GLY A 433 15.64 4.27 -9.89
N TRP A 434 14.46 3.83 -9.41
CA TRP A 434 13.23 3.85 -10.19
C TRP A 434 12.78 5.27 -10.49
N GLY A 435 12.32 5.50 -11.74
CA GLY A 435 11.86 6.81 -12.23
C GLY A 435 12.98 7.76 -12.68
N SER A 436 14.29 7.37 -12.51
CA SER A 436 15.45 8.11 -13.01
C SER A 436 16.23 7.24 -14.01
N SER A 437 17.26 7.81 -14.61
CA SER A 437 18.19 7.09 -15.49
C SER A 437 19.63 7.56 -15.32
N LYS A 438 20.57 6.76 -15.78
CA LYS A 438 21.99 7.10 -15.75
C LYS A 438 22.27 8.34 -16.59
N GLU A 439 21.63 8.44 -17.75
CA GLU A 439 21.83 9.50 -18.74
C GLU A 439 21.50 10.86 -18.14
N ILE A 440 20.29 11.03 -17.57
CA ILE A 440 19.87 12.31 -16.97
C ILE A 440 20.73 12.70 -15.78
N GLN A 441 21.23 11.72 -15.00
CA GLN A 441 22.11 12.01 -13.86
C GLN A 441 23.50 12.46 -14.32
N ILE A 442 24.04 11.90 -15.40
CA ILE A 442 25.30 12.36 -16.02
C ILE A 442 25.13 13.74 -16.63
N GLU A 443 24.06 13.97 -17.42
CA GLU A 443 23.76 15.27 -18.02
C GLU A 443 23.69 16.38 -16.96
N LEU A 444 23.01 16.12 -15.83
CA LEU A 444 22.92 17.06 -14.74
C LEU A 444 24.30 17.37 -14.11
N MET A 445 25.16 16.35 -13.99
CA MET A 445 26.51 16.53 -13.47
C MET A 445 27.40 17.36 -14.42
N ASP A 446 27.33 17.07 -15.72
CA ASP A 446 28.10 17.80 -16.73
C ASP A 446 27.67 19.26 -16.78
N GLU A 447 26.35 19.53 -16.71
CA GLU A 447 25.83 20.89 -16.68
C GLU A 447 26.19 21.63 -15.37
N ALA A 448 26.21 20.95 -14.25
CA ALA A 448 26.68 21.53 -12.98
C ALA A 448 28.16 21.95 -13.06
N LEU A 449 29.01 21.14 -13.69
CA LEU A 449 30.42 21.48 -13.92
C LEU A 449 30.60 22.70 -14.82
N VAL A 450 29.79 22.79 -15.90
CA VAL A 450 29.81 23.95 -16.81
C VAL A 450 29.37 25.25 -16.10
N ASN A 451 28.51 25.13 -15.08
CA ASN A 451 28.03 26.26 -14.27
C ASN A 451 28.87 26.51 -13.00
N ASP A 452 30.11 26.09 -12.99
CA ASP A 452 31.11 26.32 -11.93
C ASP A 452 30.72 25.80 -10.54
N TRP A 453 29.92 24.72 -10.50
CA TRP A 453 29.66 24.03 -9.23
C TRP A 453 30.92 23.27 -8.77
N ASN A 454 31.18 23.29 -7.46
CA ASN A 454 32.23 22.48 -6.89
C ASN A 454 31.82 21.01 -6.83
N CYS A 455 32.34 20.22 -7.74
CA CYS A 455 31.98 18.80 -7.89
C CYS A 455 33.16 17.90 -7.54
N ALA A 456 32.86 16.81 -6.85
CA ALA A 456 33.83 15.77 -6.52
C ALA A 456 33.18 14.39 -6.50
N LYS A 457 33.95 13.36 -6.83
CA LYS A 457 33.54 11.97 -6.63
C LYS A 457 33.90 11.54 -5.21
N VAL A 458 32.88 11.17 -4.41
CA VAL A 458 33.05 10.81 -3.01
C VAL A 458 32.83 9.30 -2.86
N GLU A 459 33.67 8.65 -2.03
CA GLU A 459 33.63 7.21 -1.78
C GLU A 459 33.68 6.35 -3.06
N LYS A 460 34.22 6.89 -4.16
CA LYS A 460 34.28 6.24 -5.51
C LYS A 460 32.91 5.87 -6.11
N ILE A 461 31.82 6.10 -5.41
CA ILE A 461 30.45 5.65 -5.76
C ILE A 461 29.53 6.82 -6.04
N PHE A 462 29.64 7.90 -5.25
CA PHE A 462 28.71 9.02 -5.31
C PHE A 462 29.34 10.24 -5.98
N ASP A 463 28.58 10.86 -6.84
CA ASP A 463 28.91 12.17 -7.41
C ASP A 463 28.26 13.25 -6.54
N TYR A 464 29.05 14.13 -5.96
CA TYR A 464 28.64 15.22 -5.08
C TYR A 464 28.99 16.55 -5.69
N CYS A 465 28.04 17.48 -5.78
CA CYS A 465 28.30 18.87 -6.16
C CYS A 465 27.61 19.83 -5.19
N LYS A 466 28.27 20.97 -4.98
CA LYS A 466 27.68 22.07 -4.21
C LYS A 466 27.91 23.39 -4.91
N LYS A 467 26.82 24.20 -4.95
CA LYS A 467 26.87 25.59 -5.44
C LYS A 467 27.52 26.47 -4.37
N TYR A 468 28.38 27.41 -4.80
CA TYR A 468 29.02 28.38 -3.90
C TYR A 468 28.00 29.41 -3.41
#